data_ace4ae787f28d362dbfc04502e4f45e9
#
_entry.id   ace4ae787f28d362dbfc04502e4f45e9
#
_cell.length_a   1.000
_cell.length_b   1.000
_cell.length_c   1.000
_cell.angle_alpha   90.00
_cell.angle_beta   90.00
_cell.angle_gamma   90.00
#
_symmetry.space_group_name_H-M   'P 1'
#
loop_
_entity.id
_entity.type
_entity.pdbx_description
1 polymer ?
#
loop_
_entity_poly.entity_id
_entity_poly.type
_entity_poly.pdbx_seq_one_letter_code
_entity_poly.pdbx_strand_id
1 'polypeptide(L)'
;MITISLVAALVEVLCGRRPPHQLQQWATGSVAEQVEQLCSGQQHRDWRLRSLRAQQPNDHTVEATLHLTHAGRSRAAAIQIARPQGRWLITELCLAPQREAPS
;
A
#
# COMPACT_ATOMS: atom_id res chain seq x y z
N MET A 1 13.46 9.91 -3.31
CA MET A 1 12.46 9.93 -4.38
C MET A 1 11.07 9.94 -3.79
N ILE A 2 10.18 10.80 -4.31
CA ILE A 2 8.84 10.98 -3.74
C ILE A 2 8.01 9.69 -3.75
N THR A 3 8.08 8.93 -4.85
CA THR A 3 7.29 7.70 -4.97
C THR A 3 7.70 6.65 -3.95
N ILE A 4 8.99 6.55 -3.63
CA ILE A 4 9.47 5.64 -2.58
C ILE A 4 8.90 6.04 -1.23
N SER A 5 8.85 7.35 -0.94
CA SER A 5 8.27 7.84 0.31
C SER A 5 6.79 7.52 0.43
N LEU A 6 6.05 7.62 -0.68
CA LEU A 6 4.62 7.26 -0.70
C LEU A 6 4.41 5.77 -0.45
N VAL A 7 5.22 4.93 -1.08
CA VAL A 7 5.14 3.48 -0.87
C VAL A 7 5.47 3.15 0.59
N ALA A 8 6.53 3.76 1.14
CA ALA A 8 6.93 3.53 2.52
C ALA A 8 5.82 3.94 3.50
N ALA A 9 5.18 5.09 3.28
CA ALA A 9 4.08 5.53 4.12
C ALA A 9 2.90 4.57 4.07
N LEU A 10 2.54 4.09 2.88
CA LEU A 10 1.46 3.11 2.73
C LEU A 10 1.79 1.81 3.45
N VAL A 11 3.02 1.30 3.27
CA VAL A 11 3.44 0.07 3.96
C VAL A 11 3.35 0.24 5.48
N GLU A 12 3.81 1.37 6.01
CA GLU A 12 3.74 1.62 7.44
C GLU A 12 2.29 1.64 7.94
N VAL A 13 1.37 2.20 7.16
CA VAL A 13 -0.05 2.20 7.52
C VAL A 13 -0.61 0.77 7.47
N LEU A 14 -0.34 0.04 6.39
CA LEU A 14 -0.85 -1.32 6.24
C LEU A 14 -0.30 -2.27 7.30
N CYS A 15 0.87 -2.00 7.82
CA CYS A 15 1.50 -2.79 8.89
C CYS A 15 1.20 -2.24 10.30
N GLY A 16 0.35 -1.24 10.41
CA GLY A 16 -0.10 -0.72 11.70
C GLY A 16 0.88 0.19 12.42
N ARG A 17 1.90 0.70 11.72
CA ARG A 17 2.93 1.55 12.31
C ARG A 17 2.68 3.03 12.13
N ARG A 18 1.65 3.39 11.37
CA ARG A 18 1.30 4.77 11.09
C ARG A 18 -0.22 4.88 11.02
N PRO A 19 -0.83 5.93 11.58
CA PRO A 19 -2.28 6.08 11.51
C PRO A 19 -2.78 6.25 10.07
N PRO A 20 -3.90 5.59 9.72
CA PRO A 20 -4.42 5.66 8.33
C PRO A 20 -4.74 7.06 7.85
N HIS A 21 -5.17 7.97 8.74
CA HIS A 21 -5.54 9.32 8.32
C HIS A 21 -4.39 10.11 7.73
N GLN A 22 -3.15 9.72 8.01
CA GLN A 22 -1.99 10.40 7.44
C GLN A 22 -1.84 10.18 5.94
N LEU A 23 -2.51 9.17 5.37
CA LEU A 23 -2.48 8.96 3.93
C LEU A 23 -3.32 9.95 3.15
N GLN A 24 -4.22 10.71 3.79
CA GLN A 24 -5.13 11.61 3.09
C GLN A 24 -4.40 12.62 2.20
N GLN A 25 -3.21 13.03 2.60
CA GLN A 25 -2.42 13.99 1.82
C GLN A 25 -1.64 13.35 0.67
N TRP A 26 -1.53 12.01 0.63
CA TRP A 26 -0.72 11.29 -0.35
C TRP A 26 -1.51 10.30 -1.19
N ALA A 27 -2.83 10.28 -1.05
CA ALA A 27 -3.68 9.34 -1.75
C ALA A 27 -4.96 10.03 -2.21
N THR A 28 -5.59 9.45 -3.24
CA THR A 28 -6.94 9.89 -3.61
C THR A 28 -7.90 9.59 -2.47
N GLY A 29 -9.03 10.32 -2.42
CA GLY A 29 -10.03 10.08 -1.39
C GLY A 29 -10.53 8.64 -1.37
N SER A 30 -10.68 8.03 -2.54
CA SER A 30 -11.09 6.64 -2.66
C SER A 30 -10.10 5.69 -2.01
N VAL A 31 -8.79 5.87 -2.26
CA VAL A 31 -7.76 5.03 -1.66
C VAL A 31 -7.67 5.27 -0.16
N ALA A 32 -7.70 6.53 0.27
CA ALA A 32 -7.63 6.86 1.70
C ALA A 32 -8.79 6.21 2.47
N GLU A 33 -10.00 6.27 1.93
CA GLU A 33 -11.17 5.63 2.54
C GLU A 33 -11.01 4.11 2.59
N GLN A 34 -10.55 3.51 1.50
CA GLN A 34 -10.31 2.08 1.43
C GLN A 34 -9.33 1.62 2.51
N VAL A 35 -8.23 2.37 2.69
CA VAL A 35 -7.22 2.04 3.69
C VAL A 35 -7.78 2.21 5.10
N GLU A 36 -8.57 3.24 5.36
CA GLU A 36 -9.19 3.41 6.67
C GLU A 36 -10.10 2.23 7.01
N GLN A 37 -10.88 1.74 6.05
CA GLN A 37 -11.73 0.57 6.26
C GLN A 37 -10.89 -0.68 6.53
N LEU A 38 -9.82 -0.89 5.80
CA LEU A 38 -8.92 -2.02 6.03
C LEU A 38 -8.30 -1.99 7.42
N CYS A 39 -8.00 -0.81 7.92
CA CYS A 39 -7.31 -0.63 9.19
C CYS A 39 -8.26 -0.39 10.36
N SER A 40 -9.57 -0.52 10.16
CA SER A 40 -10.56 -0.30 11.23
C SER A 40 -10.49 -1.36 12.32
N GLY A 41 -9.98 -2.57 12.00
CA GLY A 41 -9.69 -3.59 12.99
C GLY A 41 -8.21 -3.58 13.37
N GLN A 42 -7.82 -4.47 14.28
CA GLN A 42 -6.42 -4.56 14.72
C GLN A 42 -5.64 -5.65 14.01
N GLN A 43 -6.25 -6.35 13.09
CA GLN A 43 -5.67 -7.53 12.45
C GLN A 43 -4.48 -7.23 11.56
N HIS A 44 -4.34 -5.97 11.13
CA HIS A 44 -3.25 -5.57 10.25
C HIS A 44 -1.93 -5.23 10.96
N ARG A 45 -1.97 -5.06 12.28
CA ARG A 45 -0.85 -4.47 13.04
C ARG A 45 0.44 -5.26 12.99
N ASP A 46 0.35 -6.57 12.85
CA ASP A 46 1.52 -7.43 12.88
C ASP A 46 1.98 -7.88 11.51
N TRP A 47 1.39 -7.33 10.46
CA TRP A 47 1.83 -7.62 9.12
C TRP A 47 3.20 -6.99 8.84
N ARG A 48 4.00 -7.69 8.04
CA ARG A 48 5.33 -7.22 7.68
C ARG A 48 5.52 -7.29 6.19
N LEU A 49 6.26 -6.33 5.65
CA LEU A 49 6.64 -6.35 4.25
C LEU A 49 7.71 -7.39 4.04
N ARG A 50 7.46 -8.34 3.13
CA ARG A 50 8.41 -9.36 2.75
C ARG A 50 9.16 -8.98 1.48
N SER A 51 8.48 -8.44 0.49
CA SER A 51 9.09 -8.05 -0.76
C SER A 51 8.31 -6.94 -1.42
N LEU A 52 8.99 -6.21 -2.28
CA LEU A 52 8.44 -5.10 -3.03
C LEU A 52 9.00 -5.16 -4.45
N ARG A 53 8.13 -5.03 -5.44
CA ARG A 53 8.51 -4.83 -6.83
C ARG A 53 7.88 -3.56 -7.35
N ALA A 54 8.63 -2.76 -8.09
CA ALA A 54 8.11 -1.54 -8.67
C ALA A 54 8.52 -1.45 -10.14
N GLN A 55 7.62 -0.89 -10.96
CA GLN A 55 7.86 -0.62 -12.37
C GLN A 55 7.37 0.79 -12.67
N GLN A 56 8.04 1.46 -13.58
CA GLN A 56 7.62 2.77 -14.05
C GLN A 56 7.33 2.68 -15.55
N PRO A 57 6.08 2.35 -15.94
CA PRO A 57 5.74 2.18 -17.35
C PRO A 57 5.82 3.47 -18.17
N ASN A 58 5.73 4.63 -17.53
CA ASN A 58 5.87 5.93 -18.17
C ASN A 58 6.25 6.98 -17.15
N ASP A 59 6.39 8.24 -17.58
CA ASP A 59 6.85 9.32 -16.70
C ASP A 59 5.82 9.75 -15.65
N HIS A 60 4.58 9.28 -15.76
CA HIS A 60 3.48 9.74 -14.91
C HIS A 60 2.91 8.66 -14.02
N THR A 61 3.43 7.45 -14.08
CA THR A 61 2.84 6.32 -13.38
C THR A 61 3.93 5.39 -12.84
N VAL A 62 3.75 4.96 -11.61
CA VAL A 62 4.54 3.88 -11.00
C VAL A 62 3.56 2.81 -10.53
N GLU A 63 3.87 1.56 -10.83
CA GLU A 63 3.12 0.41 -10.36
C GLU A 63 4.00 -0.40 -9.43
N ALA A 64 3.45 -0.82 -8.29
CA ALA A 64 4.20 -1.59 -7.32
C ALA A 64 3.36 -2.75 -6.81
N THR A 65 4.04 -3.85 -6.50
CA THR A 65 3.43 -5.01 -5.87
C THR A 65 4.16 -5.29 -4.57
N LEU A 66 3.39 -5.42 -3.50
CA LEU A 66 3.89 -5.71 -2.17
C LEU A 66 3.49 -7.12 -1.78
N HIS A 67 4.38 -7.83 -1.08
CA HIS A 67 4.03 -9.06 -0.40
C HIS A 67 4.15 -8.86 1.10
N LEU A 68 3.04 -9.07 1.80
CA LEU A 68 2.96 -8.91 3.24
C LEU A 68 2.78 -10.28 3.88
N THR A 69 3.38 -10.48 5.04
CA THR A 69 3.27 -11.75 5.76
C THR A 69 2.93 -11.53 7.23
N HIS A 70 2.21 -12.47 7.81
CA HIS A 70 1.89 -12.50 9.23
C HIS A 70 1.42 -13.91 9.63
N ALA A 71 2.07 -14.49 10.64
CA ALA A 71 1.65 -15.73 11.26
C ALA A 71 1.37 -16.87 10.25
N GLY A 72 2.28 -17.08 9.30
CA GLY A 72 2.13 -18.14 8.30
C GLY A 72 1.15 -17.81 7.17
N ARG A 73 0.66 -16.58 7.10
CA ARG A 73 -0.21 -16.10 6.03
C ARG A 73 0.50 -15.10 5.16
N SER A 74 0.07 -14.99 3.92
CA SER A 74 0.59 -14.00 2.99
C SER A 74 -0.55 -13.27 2.30
N ARG A 75 -0.25 -12.06 1.86
CA ARG A 75 -1.19 -11.24 1.13
C ARG A 75 -0.44 -10.33 0.17
N ALA A 76 -0.88 -10.29 -1.07
CA ALA A 76 -0.31 -9.39 -2.06
C ALA A 76 -1.14 -8.11 -2.14
N ALA A 77 -0.47 -7.00 -2.38
CA ALA A 77 -1.11 -5.72 -2.63
C ALA A 77 -0.53 -5.11 -3.89
N ALA A 78 -1.39 -4.71 -4.80
CA ALA A 78 -0.99 -3.98 -6.00
C ALA A 78 -1.36 -2.52 -5.83
N ILE A 79 -0.43 -1.61 -6.08
CA ILE A 79 -0.67 -0.17 -5.98
C ILE A 79 -0.27 0.53 -7.26
N GLN A 80 -1.01 1.58 -7.58
CA GLN A 80 -0.65 2.52 -8.61
C GLN A 80 -0.41 3.89 -7.98
N ILE A 81 0.68 4.52 -8.38
CA ILE A 81 1.01 5.89 -8.00
C ILE A 81 1.09 6.68 -9.28
N ALA A 82 0.38 7.77 -9.35
CA ALA A 82 0.33 8.60 -10.56
C ALA A 82 0.31 10.07 -10.17
N ARG A 83 0.56 10.93 -11.17
CA ARG A 83 0.49 12.38 -10.97
C ARG A 83 -0.46 13.02 -11.98
N PRO A 84 -1.78 12.86 -11.77
CA PRO A 84 -2.76 13.35 -12.74
C PRO A 84 -2.74 14.87 -12.91
N GLN A 85 -2.29 15.60 -11.89
CA GLN A 85 -2.22 17.07 -11.93
C GLN A 85 -0.86 17.56 -11.43
N GLY A 86 0.21 16.84 -11.80
CA GLY A 86 1.56 17.22 -11.45
C GLY A 86 2.00 16.81 -10.05
N ARG A 87 1.12 16.27 -9.23
CA ARG A 87 1.41 15.81 -7.88
C ARG A 87 1.27 14.30 -7.80
N TRP A 88 2.29 13.64 -7.26
CA TRP A 88 2.25 12.18 -7.07
C TRP A 88 1.29 11.80 -5.96
N LEU A 89 0.37 10.90 -6.27
CA LEU A 89 -0.62 10.37 -5.33
C LEU A 89 -0.75 8.87 -5.54
N ILE A 90 -1.09 8.17 -4.46
CA ILE A 90 -1.52 6.77 -4.56
C ILE A 90 -2.93 6.79 -5.12
N THR A 91 -3.11 6.29 -6.33
CA THR A 91 -4.38 6.40 -7.07
C THR A 91 -5.17 5.10 -7.08
N GLU A 92 -4.53 3.96 -6.85
CA GLU A 92 -5.22 2.69 -6.80
C GLU A 92 -4.55 1.77 -5.79
N LEU A 93 -5.36 0.98 -5.11
CA LEU A 93 -4.91 -0.07 -4.20
C LEU A 93 -5.82 -1.28 -4.38
N CYS A 94 -5.22 -2.43 -4.62
CA CYS A 94 -5.94 -3.69 -4.73
C CYS A 94 -5.25 -4.72 -3.84
N LEU A 95 -5.99 -5.24 -2.86
CA LEU A 95 -5.48 -6.26 -1.95
C LEU A 95 -6.03 -7.62 -2.36
N ALA A 96 -5.15 -8.57 -2.57
CA ALA A 96 -5.55 -9.94 -2.82
C ALA A 96 -6.05 -10.58 -1.52
N PRO A 97 -6.86 -11.64 -1.59
CA PRO A 97 -7.24 -12.38 -0.39
C PRO A 97 -6.02 -12.97 0.31
N GLN A 98 -6.14 -13.13 1.62
CA GLN A 98 -5.09 -13.78 2.41
C GLN A 98 -4.95 -15.24 1.99
N ARG A 99 -3.71 -15.73 2.00
CA ARG A 99 -3.39 -17.13 1.70
C ARG A 99 -2.42 -17.65 2.74
N GLU A 100 -2.30 -18.99 2.82
CA GLU A 100 -1.20 -19.55 3.59
C GLU A 100 0.11 -19.19 2.90
N ALA A 101 1.08 -18.76 3.70
CA ALA A 101 2.41 -18.47 3.17
C ALA A 101 3.09 -19.76 2.71
N PRO A 102 3.85 -19.73 1.61
CA PRO A 102 4.63 -20.90 1.20
C PRO A 102 5.61 -21.27 2.30
N SER A 103 5.70 -22.55 2.55
CA SER A 103 6.65 -23.09 3.53
C SER A 103 8.08 -23.15 2.97
#